data_c384d4187da6a38aab7cb96e7781e029
#
_entry.id   c384d4187da6a38aab7cb96e7781e029
#
_cell.length_a   1.000
_cell.length_b   1.000
_cell.length_c   1.000
_cell.angle_alpha   90.00
_cell.angle_beta   90.00
_cell.angle_gamma   90.00
#
_symmetry.space_group_name_H-M   'P 1'
#
loop_
_entity.id
_entity.type
_entity.pdbx_description
1 polymer ?
#
loop_
_entity_poly.entity_id
_entity_poly.type
_entity_poly.pdbx_seq_one_letter_code
_entity_poly.pdbx_strand_id
1 'polypeptide(L)'
;DLRKNVKELYDTEIETLAAIGVSAMMHGYMAFNEKEEILVPFRTWRNTNTGKAAAELSELFVYNIPLRWSISHLYQCILDNEDHVKDINFLTTLAGYIHWQITGERVLGVGDASGMIPVDPETKTYDAKMVAKFDNLVAPKGYDWKLLDILPKVLVAGENAGCLTEEGAKRLDVSGHLKAGVPVCPPEGDAGTGMVATNAVKQRTGNVSAGTSSFSMIVLEKELSK
;
A
#
# COMPACT_ATOMS: atom_id res chain seq x y z
N ASP A 1 -8.35 23.16 9.52
CA ASP A 1 -8.84 22.90 10.89
C ASP A 1 -7.69 22.74 11.91
N LEU A 2 -6.66 21.90 11.68
CA LEU A 2 -5.57 21.68 12.64
C LEU A 2 -4.86 22.97 13.06
N ARG A 3 -4.42 23.80 12.10
CA ARG A 3 -3.76 25.09 12.39
C ARG A 3 -4.63 26.02 13.23
N LYS A 4 -5.92 26.13 12.87
CA LYS A 4 -6.87 26.95 13.61
C LYS A 4 -7.00 26.47 15.06
N ASN A 5 -7.18 25.17 15.26
CA ASN A 5 -7.31 24.59 16.60
C ASN A 5 -6.03 24.77 17.44
N VAL A 6 -4.85 24.60 16.84
CA VAL A 6 -3.58 24.81 17.54
C VAL A 6 -3.41 26.28 17.92
N LYS A 7 -3.74 27.21 17.03
CA LYS A 7 -3.72 28.64 17.33
C LYS A 7 -4.67 28.99 18.46
N GLU A 8 -5.90 28.49 18.43
CA GLU A 8 -6.92 28.79 19.44
C GLU A 8 -6.58 28.18 20.82
N LEU A 9 -6.01 26.95 20.84
CA LEU A 9 -5.74 26.24 22.09
C LEU A 9 -4.39 26.59 22.73
N TYR A 10 -3.39 26.92 21.93
CA TYR A 10 -2.01 27.06 22.38
C TYR A 10 -1.36 28.40 22.01
N ASP A 11 -2.10 29.29 21.37
CA ASP A 11 -1.61 30.58 20.81
C ASP A 11 -0.34 30.42 19.97
N THR A 12 -0.27 29.30 19.24
CA THR A 12 0.90 28.91 18.44
C THR A 12 0.52 28.80 16.98
N GLU A 13 1.32 29.40 16.09
CA GLU A 13 1.18 29.21 14.65
C GLU A 13 2.02 28.00 14.19
N ILE A 14 1.40 27.10 13.42
CA ILE A 14 2.15 26.05 12.70
C ILE A 14 2.62 26.65 11.37
N GLU A 15 3.92 26.91 11.26
CA GLU A 15 4.54 27.47 10.06
C GLU A 15 5.23 26.39 9.22
N THR A 16 5.77 25.36 9.87
CA THR A 16 6.50 24.27 9.22
C THR A 16 6.16 22.92 9.84
N LEU A 17 6.43 21.84 9.10
CA LEU A 17 6.35 20.47 9.57
C LEU A 17 7.72 19.81 9.42
N ALA A 18 8.12 19.00 10.40
CA ALA A 18 9.36 18.24 10.34
C ALA A 18 9.26 17.09 9.32
N ALA A 19 8.11 16.42 9.26
CA ALA A 19 7.82 15.36 8.30
C ALA A 19 6.32 15.11 8.19
N ILE A 20 5.91 14.42 7.14
CA ILE A 20 4.54 13.94 6.93
C ILE A 20 4.57 12.41 6.82
N GLY A 21 3.65 11.71 7.49
CA GLY A 21 3.40 10.30 7.32
C GLY A 21 1.99 10.06 6.80
N VAL A 22 1.85 9.08 5.92
CA VAL A 22 0.56 8.62 5.41
C VAL A 22 0.29 7.22 5.94
N SER A 23 -0.85 7.05 6.61
CA SER A 23 -1.35 5.75 7.05
C SER A 23 -2.79 5.62 6.59
N ALA A 24 -3.11 4.55 5.87
CA ALA A 24 -4.44 4.29 5.36
C ALA A 24 -4.78 2.80 5.40
N MET A 25 -6.05 2.46 5.07
CA MET A 25 -6.47 1.06 5.01
C MET A 25 -5.58 0.26 4.05
N MET A 26 -5.15 -0.90 4.50
CA MET A 26 -4.37 -1.84 3.70
C MET A 26 -5.23 -2.52 2.63
N HIS A 27 -4.53 -3.14 1.67
CA HIS A 27 -5.12 -4.01 0.66
C HIS A 27 -6.03 -3.29 -0.35
N GLY A 28 -6.78 -4.07 -1.11
CA GLY A 28 -7.68 -3.57 -2.13
C GLY A 28 -7.01 -3.40 -3.49
N TYR A 29 -7.73 -2.75 -4.41
CA TYR A 29 -7.33 -2.68 -5.81
C TYR A 29 -7.61 -1.30 -6.37
N MET A 30 -6.55 -0.56 -6.65
CA MET A 30 -6.56 0.74 -7.33
C MET A 30 -5.63 0.67 -8.53
N ALA A 31 -6.20 0.56 -9.73
CA ALA A 31 -5.47 0.42 -10.98
C ALA A 31 -5.61 1.68 -11.83
N PHE A 32 -4.50 2.14 -12.39
CA PHE A 32 -4.39 3.36 -13.18
C PHE A 32 -3.78 3.05 -14.55
N ASN A 33 -4.20 3.80 -15.58
CA ASN A 33 -3.63 3.74 -16.90
C ASN A 33 -2.38 4.66 -17.01
N GLU A 34 -1.78 4.71 -18.21
CA GLU A 34 -0.62 5.57 -18.51
C GLU A 34 -0.92 7.07 -18.31
N LYS A 35 -2.19 7.49 -18.45
CA LYS A 35 -2.64 8.87 -18.24
C LYS A 35 -2.95 9.18 -16.78
N GLU A 36 -2.66 8.24 -15.86
CA GLU A 36 -2.93 8.38 -14.43
C GLU A 36 -4.44 8.43 -14.08
N GLU A 37 -5.29 7.95 -14.98
CA GLU A 37 -6.72 7.83 -14.76
C GLU A 37 -7.04 6.49 -14.09
N ILE A 38 -7.95 6.50 -13.11
CA ILE A 38 -8.40 5.28 -12.45
C ILE A 38 -9.23 4.44 -13.43
N LEU A 39 -8.84 3.18 -13.63
CA LEU A 39 -9.44 2.30 -14.62
C LEU A 39 -10.78 1.70 -14.19
N VAL A 40 -10.93 1.46 -12.90
CA VAL A 40 -12.16 0.90 -12.30
C VAL A 40 -12.38 1.51 -10.92
N PRO A 41 -13.62 1.51 -10.40
CA PRO A 41 -13.88 1.97 -9.05
C PRO A 41 -13.01 1.23 -8.01
N PHE A 42 -12.51 1.94 -7.02
CA PHE A 42 -11.69 1.38 -5.95
C PHE A 42 -12.40 0.20 -5.26
N ARG A 43 -11.78 -0.97 -5.30
CA ARG A 43 -12.23 -2.17 -4.58
C ARG A 43 -11.47 -2.25 -3.26
N THR A 44 -12.17 -2.03 -2.15
CA THR A 44 -11.57 -2.04 -0.82
C THR A 44 -11.34 -3.45 -0.30
N TRP A 45 -10.69 -3.58 0.85
CA TRP A 45 -10.49 -4.84 1.56
C TRP A 45 -11.81 -5.62 1.87
N ARG A 46 -12.96 -4.96 1.82
CA ARG A 46 -14.29 -5.57 2.01
C ARG A 46 -14.79 -6.32 0.77
N ASN A 47 -14.19 -6.08 -0.38
CA ASN A 47 -14.52 -6.83 -1.57
C ASN A 47 -13.90 -8.23 -1.49
N THR A 48 -14.74 -9.26 -1.54
CA THR A 48 -14.37 -10.68 -1.38
C THR A 48 -14.65 -11.51 -2.62
N ASN A 49 -14.84 -10.90 -3.80
CA ASN A 49 -15.16 -11.58 -5.07
C ASN A 49 -13.99 -12.41 -5.61
N THR A 50 -12.87 -12.45 -4.91
CA THR A 50 -11.56 -12.95 -5.33
C THR A 50 -11.31 -14.40 -4.89
N GLY A 51 -12.36 -15.14 -4.52
CA GLY A 51 -12.22 -16.48 -3.94
C GLY A 51 -11.46 -17.47 -4.82
N LYS A 52 -11.78 -17.49 -6.13
CA LYS A 52 -11.10 -18.35 -7.10
C LYS A 52 -9.63 -17.96 -7.26
N ALA A 53 -9.36 -16.68 -7.48
CA ALA A 53 -8.01 -16.16 -7.63
C ALA A 53 -7.13 -16.44 -6.40
N ALA A 54 -7.65 -16.18 -5.19
CA ALA A 54 -6.92 -16.42 -3.95
C ALA A 54 -6.58 -17.91 -3.75
N ALA A 55 -7.49 -18.81 -4.08
CA ALA A 55 -7.25 -20.25 -4.00
C ALA A 55 -6.14 -20.71 -4.97
N GLU A 56 -6.26 -20.36 -6.25
CA GLU A 56 -5.26 -20.71 -7.28
C GLU A 56 -3.88 -20.10 -6.98
N LEU A 57 -3.82 -18.84 -6.53
CA LEU A 57 -2.54 -18.22 -6.16
C LEU A 57 -1.93 -18.85 -4.90
N SER A 58 -2.75 -19.22 -3.92
CA SER A 58 -2.25 -19.91 -2.71
C SER A 58 -1.63 -21.25 -3.03
N GLU A 59 -2.21 -22.01 -3.95
CA GLU A 59 -1.65 -23.28 -4.45
C GLU A 59 -0.35 -23.04 -5.23
N LEU A 60 -0.36 -22.07 -6.18
CA LEU A 60 0.80 -21.73 -7.01
C LEU A 60 2.01 -21.29 -6.18
N PHE A 61 1.78 -20.44 -5.19
CA PHE A 61 2.84 -19.88 -4.37
C PHE A 61 3.25 -20.79 -3.21
N VAL A 62 2.41 -21.78 -2.86
CA VAL A 62 2.54 -22.56 -1.62
C VAL A 62 2.58 -21.61 -0.41
N TYR A 63 1.71 -20.61 -0.45
CA TYR A 63 1.61 -19.53 0.53
C TYR A 63 0.17 -19.05 0.62
N ASN A 64 -0.34 -18.79 1.83
CA ASN A 64 -1.72 -18.33 1.99
C ASN A 64 -1.90 -16.91 1.42
N ILE A 65 -2.65 -16.78 0.33
CA ILE A 65 -2.99 -15.50 -0.30
C ILE A 65 -4.43 -15.12 0.10
N PRO A 66 -4.61 -14.10 0.94
CA PRO A 66 -5.94 -13.66 1.36
C PRO A 66 -6.76 -13.05 0.24
N LEU A 67 -8.09 -13.18 0.34
CA LEU A 67 -9.06 -12.63 -0.63
C LEU A 67 -8.88 -11.14 -0.90
N ARG A 68 -8.52 -10.38 0.13
CA ARG A 68 -8.45 -8.91 0.11
C ARG A 68 -7.16 -8.34 -0.48
N TRP A 69 -6.15 -9.16 -0.73
CA TRP A 69 -4.86 -8.70 -1.25
C TRP A 69 -4.97 -8.21 -2.69
N SER A 70 -4.15 -7.23 -3.06
CA SER A 70 -4.18 -6.61 -4.39
C SER A 70 -3.93 -7.63 -5.50
N ILE A 71 -3.03 -8.60 -5.27
CA ILE A 71 -2.75 -9.66 -6.25
C ILE A 71 -3.96 -10.57 -6.48
N SER A 72 -4.79 -10.83 -5.45
CA SER A 72 -6.01 -11.60 -5.59
C SER A 72 -7.03 -10.87 -6.47
N HIS A 73 -7.16 -9.56 -6.29
CA HIS A 73 -8.02 -8.74 -7.13
C HIS A 73 -7.53 -8.68 -8.57
N LEU A 74 -6.23 -8.44 -8.77
CA LEU A 74 -5.63 -8.41 -10.11
C LEU A 74 -5.87 -9.74 -10.85
N TYR A 75 -5.58 -10.87 -10.19
CA TYR A 75 -5.75 -12.17 -10.82
C TYR A 75 -7.24 -12.51 -11.05
N GLN A 76 -8.14 -12.09 -10.17
CA GLN A 76 -9.57 -12.25 -10.40
C GLN A 76 -10.03 -11.47 -11.63
N CYS A 77 -9.58 -10.22 -11.82
CA CYS A 77 -9.88 -9.44 -13.02
C CYS A 77 -9.39 -10.15 -14.29
N ILE A 78 -8.22 -10.80 -14.22
CA ILE A 78 -7.66 -11.61 -15.33
C ILE A 78 -8.54 -12.83 -15.62
N LEU A 79 -8.98 -13.55 -14.58
CA LEU A 79 -9.87 -14.70 -14.72
C LEU A 79 -11.24 -14.33 -15.31
N ASP A 80 -11.76 -13.19 -14.92
CA ASP A 80 -13.03 -12.65 -15.39
C ASP A 80 -12.91 -11.95 -16.75
N ASN A 81 -11.71 -11.86 -17.31
CA ASN A 81 -11.38 -11.17 -18.57
C ASN A 81 -11.87 -9.71 -18.58
N GLU A 82 -11.67 -8.98 -17.49
CA GLU A 82 -12.01 -7.56 -17.42
C GLU A 82 -11.12 -6.74 -18.37
N ASP A 83 -11.73 -5.95 -19.25
CA ASP A 83 -11.04 -5.25 -20.35
C ASP A 83 -9.94 -4.28 -19.90
N HIS A 84 -10.08 -3.69 -18.72
CA HIS A 84 -9.13 -2.70 -18.19
C HIS A 84 -7.76 -3.28 -17.85
N VAL A 85 -7.65 -4.60 -17.66
CA VAL A 85 -6.40 -5.25 -17.20
C VAL A 85 -5.23 -5.01 -18.15
N LYS A 86 -5.48 -4.98 -19.44
CA LYS A 86 -4.46 -4.71 -20.46
C LYS A 86 -3.88 -3.28 -20.41
N ASP A 87 -4.67 -2.34 -19.87
CA ASP A 87 -4.33 -0.91 -19.83
C ASP A 87 -3.70 -0.50 -18.49
N ILE A 88 -3.43 -1.46 -17.58
CA ILE A 88 -2.81 -1.16 -16.28
C ILE A 88 -1.37 -0.71 -16.48
N ASN A 89 -1.07 0.49 -16.00
CA ASN A 89 0.27 1.05 -15.92
C ASN A 89 0.76 1.15 -14.46
N PHE A 90 -0.17 1.29 -13.52
CA PHE A 90 0.17 1.39 -12.10
C PHE A 90 -0.93 0.80 -11.22
N LEU A 91 -0.53 -0.02 -10.25
CA LEU A 91 -1.39 -0.64 -9.25
C LEU A 91 -0.88 -0.28 -7.85
N THR A 92 -1.74 0.24 -6.98
CA THR A 92 -1.33 0.66 -5.64
C THR A 92 -2.47 0.48 -4.62
N THR A 93 -2.15 0.79 -3.36
CA THR A 93 -3.08 0.88 -2.23
C THR A 93 -3.56 2.31 -2.02
N LEU A 94 -4.47 2.51 -1.07
CA LEU A 94 -4.94 3.85 -0.73
C LEU A 94 -3.81 4.71 -0.14
N ALA A 95 -2.94 4.14 0.72
CA ALA A 95 -1.80 4.88 1.28
C ALA A 95 -0.81 5.31 0.19
N GLY A 96 -0.48 4.40 -0.73
CA GLY A 96 0.37 4.69 -1.88
C GLY A 96 -0.23 5.73 -2.82
N TYR A 97 -1.54 5.67 -3.06
CA TYR A 97 -2.24 6.68 -3.87
C TYR A 97 -2.16 8.08 -3.24
N ILE A 98 -2.46 8.21 -1.94
CA ILE A 98 -2.38 9.51 -1.25
C ILE A 98 -0.95 10.04 -1.29
N HIS A 99 0.03 9.19 -1.00
CA HIS A 99 1.44 9.54 -1.05
C HIS A 99 1.85 10.05 -2.43
N TRP A 100 1.52 9.30 -3.47
CA TRP A 100 1.80 9.69 -4.86
C TRP A 100 1.17 11.05 -5.22
N GLN A 101 -0.09 11.30 -4.79
CA GLN A 101 -0.78 12.56 -5.06
C GLN A 101 -0.13 13.78 -4.39
N ILE A 102 0.63 13.61 -3.33
CA ILE A 102 1.27 14.72 -2.60
C ILE A 102 2.78 14.83 -2.86
N THR A 103 3.43 13.78 -3.38
CA THR A 103 4.87 13.75 -3.61
C THR A 103 5.26 13.57 -5.09
N GLY A 104 4.39 12.95 -5.89
CA GLY A 104 4.71 12.47 -7.23
C GLY A 104 5.42 11.12 -7.26
N GLU A 105 5.80 10.56 -6.11
CA GLU A 105 6.56 9.30 -6.01
C GLU A 105 5.64 8.09 -5.89
N ARG A 106 5.89 7.05 -6.71
CA ARG A 106 5.15 5.78 -6.73
C ARG A 106 5.83 4.73 -5.84
N VAL A 107 5.72 4.91 -4.54
CA VAL A 107 6.37 4.08 -3.53
C VAL A 107 5.38 3.57 -2.49
N LEU A 108 5.74 2.48 -1.80
CA LEU A 108 5.04 1.97 -0.61
C LEU A 108 6.03 1.60 0.48
N GLY A 109 5.61 1.73 1.72
CA GLY A 109 6.28 1.11 2.84
C GLY A 109 6.15 -0.43 2.79
N VAL A 110 7.15 -1.13 3.31
CA VAL A 110 7.23 -2.59 3.27
C VAL A 110 6.02 -3.27 3.91
N GLY A 111 5.46 -2.66 4.97
CA GLY A 111 4.29 -3.19 5.66
C GLY A 111 3.05 -3.21 4.77
N ASP A 112 2.77 -2.12 4.06
CA ASP A 112 1.62 -2.03 3.15
C ASP A 112 1.85 -2.85 1.87
N ALA A 113 3.07 -2.84 1.33
CA ALA A 113 3.45 -3.66 0.17
C ALA A 113 3.25 -5.16 0.43
N SER A 114 3.48 -5.64 1.67
CA SER A 114 3.23 -7.02 2.07
C SER A 114 1.75 -7.44 2.01
N GLY A 115 0.86 -6.47 1.98
CA GLY A 115 -0.58 -6.67 1.77
C GLY A 115 -1.02 -6.61 0.31
N MET A 116 -0.11 -6.30 -0.61
CA MET A 116 -0.36 -6.38 -2.05
C MET A 116 0.03 -7.76 -2.61
N ILE A 117 1.26 -8.18 -2.32
CA ILE A 117 1.87 -9.45 -2.73
C ILE A 117 2.91 -9.83 -1.67
N PRO A 118 3.27 -11.13 -1.49
CA PRO A 118 4.30 -11.53 -0.54
C PRO A 118 5.61 -10.78 -0.71
N VAL A 119 6.20 -10.38 0.42
CA VAL A 119 7.50 -9.71 0.51
C VAL A 119 8.52 -10.69 1.06
N ASP A 120 9.70 -10.68 0.48
CA ASP A 120 10.85 -11.43 0.97
C ASP A 120 11.45 -10.69 2.20
N PRO A 121 11.55 -11.34 3.37
CA PRO A 121 12.03 -10.70 4.59
C PRO A 121 13.53 -10.35 4.56
N GLU A 122 14.32 -10.96 3.68
CA GLU A 122 15.76 -10.67 3.52
C GLU A 122 15.97 -9.42 2.66
N THR A 123 15.34 -9.40 1.48
CA THR A 123 15.49 -8.31 0.51
C THR A 123 14.62 -7.10 0.81
N LYS A 124 13.60 -7.26 1.67
CA LYS A 124 12.62 -6.22 2.03
C LYS A 124 11.82 -5.68 0.83
N THR A 125 11.70 -6.49 -0.20
CA THR A 125 10.88 -6.17 -1.38
C THR A 125 10.04 -7.37 -1.81
N TYR A 126 9.29 -7.28 -2.88
CA TYR A 126 8.44 -8.36 -3.37
C TYR A 126 9.22 -9.64 -3.63
N ASP A 127 8.66 -10.79 -3.24
CA ASP A 127 9.29 -12.11 -3.44
C ASP A 127 9.47 -12.39 -4.95
N ALA A 128 10.72 -12.38 -5.39
CA ALA A 128 11.06 -12.52 -6.80
C ALA A 128 10.61 -13.87 -7.40
N LYS A 129 10.54 -14.94 -6.59
CA LYS A 129 10.10 -16.26 -7.05
C LYS A 129 8.58 -16.27 -7.27
N MET A 130 7.83 -15.63 -6.39
CA MET A 130 6.37 -15.54 -6.53
C MET A 130 5.99 -14.58 -7.67
N VAL A 131 6.72 -13.46 -7.83
CA VAL A 131 6.58 -12.57 -8.99
C VAL A 131 6.79 -13.34 -10.29
N ALA A 132 7.89 -14.10 -10.42
CA ALA A 132 8.17 -14.88 -11.62
C ALA A 132 7.10 -15.96 -11.89
N LYS A 133 6.58 -16.62 -10.84
CA LYS A 133 5.48 -17.57 -10.99
C LYS A 133 4.22 -16.91 -11.50
N PHE A 134 3.88 -15.72 -10.99
CA PHE A 134 2.72 -14.97 -11.45
C PHE A 134 2.88 -14.53 -12.92
N ASP A 135 4.01 -13.95 -13.28
CA ASP A 135 4.29 -13.52 -14.66
C ASP A 135 4.18 -14.70 -15.64
N ASN A 136 4.69 -15.88 -15.26
CA ASN A 136 4.55 -17.09 -16.07
C ASN A 136 3.09 -17.56 -16.19
N LEU A 137 2.31 -17.46 -15.11
CA LEU A 137 0.90 -17.83 -15.09
C LEU A 137 0.08 -16.97 -16.07
N VAL A 138 0.37 -15.67 -16.13
CA VAL A 138 -0.39 -14.73 -16.94
C VAL A 138 0.20 -14.51 -18.34
N ALA A 139 1.41 -15.01 -18.62
CA ALA A 139 2.07 -14.85 -19.92
C ALA A 139 1.22 -15.23 -21.14
N PRO A 140 0.36 -16.29 -21.10
CA PRO A 140 -0.51 -16.63 -22.22
C PRO A 140 -1.57 -15.57 -22.55
N LYS A 141 -1.82 -14.61 -21.67
CA LYS A 141 -2.77 -13.50 -21.91
C LYS A 141 -2.17 -12.39 -22.79
N GLY A 142 -0.84 -12.33 -22.91
CA GLY A 142 -0.14 -11.40 -23.80
C GLY A 142 -0.24 -9.94 -23.39
N TYR A 143 -0.25 -9.65 -22.08
CA TYR A 143 -0.21 -8.27 -21.58
C TYR A 143 1.17 -7.65 -21.84
N ASP A 144 1.23 -6.35 -22.13
CA ASP A 144 2.46 -5.60 -22.38
C ASP A 144 3.24 -5.26 -21.10
N TRP A 145 2.68 -5.55 -19.91
CA TRP A 145 3.28 -5.32 -18.62
C TRP A 145 3.67 -6.64 -17.92
N LYS A 146 4.65 -6.58 -17.06
CA LYS A 146 4.95 -7.59 -16.04
C LYS A 146 4.57 -7.06 -14.66
N LEU A 147 4.42 -7.94 -13.70
CA LEU A 147 3.92 -7.56 -12.37
C LEU A 147 4.73 -6.43 -11.72
N LEU A 148 6.06 -6.50 -11.76
CA LEU A 148 6.90 -5.44 -11.17
C LEU A 148 6.84 -4.10 -11.92
N ASP A 149 6.47 -4.09 -13.19
CA ASP A 149 6.36 -2.85 -13.97
C ASP A 149 5.20 -1.98 -13.48
N ILE A 150 4.17 -2.62 -12.93
CA ILE A 150 2.94 -1.95 -12.49
C ILE A 150 2.86 -1.74 -10.98
N LEU A 151 3.80 -2.29 -10.19
CA LEU A 151 3.82 -2.18 -8.73
C LEU A 151 4.65 -0.98 -8.26
N PRO A 152 4.31 -0.37 -7.11
CA PRO A 152 5.13 0.66 -6.50
C PRO A 152 6.47 0.09 -6.00
N LYS A 153 7.50 0.92 -5.99
CA LYS A 153 8.77 0.57 -5.34
C LYS A 153 8.57 0.43 -3.84
N VAL A 154 9.11 -0.64 -3.25
CA VAL A 154 9.05 -0.87 -1.80
C VAL A 154 10.18 -0.13 -1.10
N LEU A 155 9.85 0.51 0.01
CA LEU A 155 10.79 1.21 0.89
C LEU A 155 10.61 0.74 2.33
N VAL A 156 11.71 0.72 3.10
CA VAL A 156 11.63 0.48 4.54
C VAL A 156 11.56 1.80 5.31
N ALA A 157 11.12 1.74 6.56
CA ALA A 157 11.03 2.92 7.43
C ALA A 157 12.38 3.65 7.52
N GLY A 158 12.35 4.97 7.32
CA GLY A 158 13.54 5.83 7.33
C GLY A 158 14.19 6.04 5.96
N GLU A 159 13.78 5.33 4.93
CA GLU A 159 14.24 5.62 3.56
C GLU A 159 13.54 6.86 2.99
N ASN A 160 14.21 7.48 2.02
CA ASN A 160 13.69 8.67 1.35
C ASN A 160 12.53 8.29 0.40
N ALA A 161 11.34 8.75 0.75
CA ALA A 161 10.12 8.56 -0.04
C ALA A 161 9.67 9.84 -0.78
N GLY A 162 10.57 10.81 -0.91
CA GLY A 162 10.29 12.09 -1.56
C GLY A 162 9.84 13.18 -0.58
N CYS A 163 9.50 14.31 -1.13
CA CYS A 163 9.05 15.49 -0.39
C CYS A 163 7.69 15.98 -0.92
N LEU A 164 6.99 16.70 -0.06
CA LEU A 164 5.75 17.37 -0.43
C LEU A 164 6.01 18.33 -1.60
N THR A 165 5.26 18.18 -2.67
CA THR A 165 5.30 19.08 -3.82
C THR A 165 4.47 20.35 -3.57
N GLU A 166 4.61 21.37 -4.40
CA GLU A 166 3.74 22.56 -4.35
C GLU A 166 2.26 22.21 -4.54
N GLU A 167 1.99 21.28 -5.48
CA GLU A 167 0.62 20.82 -5.72
C GLU A 167 0.09 20.01 -4.54
N GLY A 168 0.91 19.12 -3.95
CA GLY A 168 0.58 18.41 -2.74
C GLY A 168 0.29 19.33 -1.55
N ALA A 169 1.10 20.39 -1.39
CA ALA A 169 0.89 21.38 -0.35
C ALA A 169 -0.47 22.09 -0.52
N LYS A 170 -0.83 22.51 -1.74
CA LYS A 170 -2.13 23.13 -2.05
C LYS A 170 -3.31 22.20 -1.77
N ARG A 171 -3.15 20.89 -2.06
CA ARG A 171 -4.19 19.87 -1.77
C ARG A 171 -4.40 19.68 -0.27
N LEU A 172 -3.34 19.69 0.52
CA LEU A 172 -3.41 19.49 1.97
C LEU A 172 -3.82 20.75 2.73
N ASP A 173 -3.43 21.92 2.24
CA ASP A 173 -3.70 23.21 2.89
C ASP A 173 -4.17 24.26 1.90
N VAL A 174 -5.48 24.40 1.78
CA VAL A 174 -6.13 25.41 0.95
C VAL A 174 -5.87 26.86 1.43
N SER A 175 -5.36 27.05 2.65
CA SER A 175 -4.98 28.37 3.17
C SER A 175 -3.62 28.85 2.66
N GLY A 176 -2.85 27.97 2.01
CA GLY A 176 -1.59 28.29 1.35
C GLY A 176 -0.39 28.55 2.28
N HIS A 177 -0.48 28.18 3.56
CA HIS A 177 0.61 28.34 4.52
C HIS A 177 1.59 27.18 4.52
N LEU A 178 1.10 25.95 4.20
CA LEU A 178 1.96 24.79 4.09
C LEU A 178 2.89 24.93 2.87
N LYS A 179 4.19 24.80 3.10
CA LYS A 179 5.21 24.91 2.06
C LYS A 179 5.58 23.54 1.53
N ALA A 180 5.95 23.50 0.25
CA ALA A 180 6.59 22.33 -0.36
C ALA A 180 7.96 22.05 0.28
N GLY A 181 8.52 20.86 0.02
CA GLY A 181 9.83 20.46 0.50
C GLY A 181 9.81 19.74 1.85
N VAL A 182 8.66 19.61 2.50
CA VAL A 182 8.55 18.79 3.73
C VAL A 182 8.79 17.31 3.39
N PRO A 183 9.73 16.62 4.07
CA PRO A 183 9.96 15.19 3.86
C PRO A 183 8.69 14.37 4.12
N VAL A 184 8.42 13.39 3.26
CA VAL A 184 7.30 12.47 3.44
C VAL A 184 7.85 11.06 3.66
N CYS A 185 7.39 10.41 4.74
CA CYS A 185 7.78 9.04 5.07
C CYS A 185 7.20 8.04 4.06
N PRO A 186 7.80 6.84 3.90
CA PRO A 186 7.15 5.77 3.17
C PRO A 186 5.72 5.54 3.67
N PRO A 187 4.72 5.51 2.77
CA PRO A 187 3.33 5.35 3.17
C PRO A 187 3.06 3.93 3.66
N GLU A 188 2.31 3.78 4.74
CA GLU A 188 2.08 2.49 5.39
C GLU A 188 0.60 2.19 5.59
N GLY A 189 0.31 0.91 5.74
CA GLY A 189 -1.02 0.43 6.08
C GLY A 189 -1.36 0.64 7.57
N ASP A 190 -2.65 0.77 7.86
CA ASP A 190 -3.19 1.02 9.20
C ASP A 190 -2.83 -0.07 10.22
N ALA A 191 -2.72 -1.33 9.80
CA ALA A 191 -2.35 -2.43 10.68
C ALA A 191 -0.89 -2.31 11.17
N GLY A 192 0.06 -2.04 10.25
CA GLY A 192 1.47 -1.85 10.59
C GLY A 192 1.70 -0.63 11.46
N THR A 193 1.09 0.50 11.13
CA THR A 193 1.17 1.73 11.96
C THR A 193 0.52 1.55 13.32
N GLY A 194 -0.53 0.72 13.43
CA GLY A 194 -1.13 0.34 14.72
C GLY A 194 -0.16 -0.41 15.62
N MET A 195 0.69 -1.28 15.09
CA MET A 195 1.75 -1.94 15.87
C MET A 195 2.79 -0.96 16.39
N VAL A 196 3.19 0.02 15.57
CA VAL A 196 4.11 1.09 15.99
C VAL A 196 3.46 1.94 17.09
N ALA A 197 2.21 2.35 16.91
CA ALA A 197 1.47 3.18 17.87
C ALA A 197 1.30 2.51 19.25
N THR A 198 1.21 1.18 19.27
CA THR A 198 1.10 0.38 20.51
C THR A 198 2.45 -0.11 21.05
N ASN A 199 3.55 0.28 20.43
CA ASN A 199 4.91 -0.20 20.75
C ASN A 199 5.05 -1.73 20.69
N ALA A 200 4.32 -2.37 19.80
CA ALA A 200 4.28 -3.83 19.63
C ALA A 200 5.17 -4.31 18.47
N VAL A 201 6.37 -3.75 18.35
CA VAL A 201 7.30 -4.02 17.22
C VAL A 201 8.46 -4.94 17.56
N LYS A 202 8.63 -5.29 18.84
CA LYS A 202 9.67 -6.25 19.27
C LYS A 202 9.22 -7.68 19.02
N GLN A 203 10.18 -8.57 18.78
CA GLN A 203 9.90 -10.02 18.74
C GLN A 203 9.11 -10.47 19.98
N ARG A 204 8.15 -11.36 19.80
CA ARG A 204 7.23 -11.90 20.83
C ARG A 204 6.30 -10.85 21.44
N THR A 205 6.16 -9.69 20.81
CA THR A 205 5.11 -8.73 21.15
C THR A 205 4.07 -8.71 20.05
N GLY A 206 2.91 -8.15 20.37
CA GLY A 206 1.83 -8.03 19.40
C GLY A 206 0.77 -7.07 19.90
N ASN A 207 -0.17 -6.77 19.03
CA ASN A 207 -1.35 -6.01 19.39
C ASN A 207 -2.63 -6.71 18.92
N VAL A 208 -3.73 -6.32 19.52
CA VAL A 208 -5.07 -6.71 19.10
C VAL A 208 -5.82 -5.45 18.72
N SER A 209 -6.28 -5.41 17.47
CA SER A 209 -7.23 -4.40 17.04
C SER A 209 -8.64 -4.94 17.26
N ALA A 210 -9.43 -4.26 18.07
CA ALA A 210 -10.80 -4.65 18.41
C ALA A 210 -11.77 -3.54 17.98
N GLY A 211 -12.51 -3.78 16.92
CA GLY A 211 -13.52 -2.89 16.36
C GLY A 211 -14.70 -3.70 15.84
N THR A 212 -15.25 -3.32 14.71
CA THR A 212 -16.28 -4.13 13.99
C THR A 212 -15.77 -5.53 13.64
N SER A 213 -14.47 -5.64 13.32
CA SER A 213 -13.73 -6.90 13.25
C SER A 213 -12.60 -6.86 14.26
N SER A 214 -12.18 -8.03 14.72
CA SER A 214 -11.01 -8.16 15.60
C SER A 214 -9.93 -8.94 14.88
N PHE A 215 -8.70 -8.44 14.95
CA PHE A 215 -7.53 -9.16 14.45
C PHE A 215 -6.34 -8.95 15.40
N SER A 216 -5.44 -9.91 15.43
CA SER A 216 -4.21 -9.84 16.19
C SER A 216 -3.01 -9.92 15.26
N MET A 217 -1.96 -9.15 15.58
CA MET A 217 -0.67 -9.18 14.91
C MET A 217 0.40 -9.47 15.93
N ILE A 218 1.32 -10.35 15.60
CA ILE A 218 2.41 -10.79 16.47
C ILE A 218 3.71 -10.76 15.69
N VAL A 219 4.76 -10.19 16.27
CA VAL A 219 6.12 -10.23 15.72
C VAL A 219 6.76 -11.57 16.08
N LEU A 220 7.00 -12.39 15.07
CA LEU A 220 7.60 -13.71 15.22
C LEU A 220 9.13 -13.62 15.36
N GLU A 221 9.74 -14.59 16.02
CA GLU A 221 11.21 -14.76 16.10
C GLU A 221 11.79 -15.43 14.86
N LYS A 222 10.99 -16.26 14.19
CA LYS A 222 11.36 -17.05 13.02
C LYS A 222 10.20 -17.08 12.05
N GLU A 223 10.49 -17.37 10.80
CA GLU A 223 9.47 -17.66 9.80
C GLU A 223 8.56 -18.83 10.25
N LEU A 224 7.30 -18.75 9.81
CA LEU A 224 6.38 -19.86 10.01
C LEU A 224 6.88 -21.08 9.21
N SER A 225 6.92 -22.24 9.86
CA SER A 225 7.09 -23.49 9.14
C SER A 225 5.87 -23.75 8.25
N LYS A 226 6.12 -24.19 7.04
CA LYS A 226 5.08 -24.61 6.09
C LYS A 226 4.33 -25.83 6.59
#